data_1af8d7caf2082bcdb529049abb926071
#
_entry.id   1af8d7caf2082bcdb529049abb926071
#
_cell.length_a   1.000
_cell.length_b   1.000
_cell.length_c   1.000
_cell.angle_alpha   90.00
_cell.angle_beta   90.00
_cell.angle_gamma   90.00
#
_symmetry.space_group_name_H-M   'P 1'
#
loop_
_entity.id
_entity.type
_entity.pdbx_description
1 polymer ?
#
loop_
_entity_poly.entity_id
_entity_poly.type
_entity_poly.pdbx_seq_one_letter_code
_entity_poly.pdbx_strand_id
1 'polypeptide(L)'
;MRIKENKGVTWLSYQAFEQFPDIVHAFSTRLGGVSQGIYSSMNLSFTRGDEDAAVHENYRRLAKAVGFSAEDIVTSDQTHTANVRVITEEDRGNGITKPRPYTDVDGMVTNVPGLVLATFYADCVPLYFVDPVKKVIG
;
A
#
# COMPACT_ATOMS: atom_id res chain seq x y z
N MET A 1 3.50 0.93 -17.86
CA MET A 1 4.01 0.46 -16.55
C MET A 1 5.53 0.47 -16.61
N ARG A 2 6.20 0.90 -15.55
CA ARG A 2 7.67 0.92 -15.45
C ARG A 2 8.13 0.14 -14.24
N ILE A 3 9.22 -0.59 -14.37
CA ILE A 3 9.91 -1.23 -13.25
C ILE A 3 10.80 -0.16 -12.60
N LYS A 4 10.68 -0.02 -11.30
CA LYS A 4 11.52 0.83 -10.45
C LYS A 4 12.28 -0.05 -9.48
N GLU A 5 13.49 0.37 -9.14
CA GLU A 5 14.31 -0.30 -8.13
C GLU A 5 15.02 0.74 -7.27
N ASN A 6 15.02 0.54 -5.98
CA ASN A 6 15.79 1.33 -5.02
C ASN A 6 16.08 0.47 -3.78
N LYS A 7 17.32 0.53 -3.29
CA LYS A 7 17.76 -0.19 -2.07
C LYS A 7 17.43 -1.69 -2.08
N GLY A 8 17.47 -2.32 -3.26
CA GLY A 8 17.18 -3.74 -3.43
C GLY A 8 15.69 -4.10 -3.45
N VAL A 9 14.79 -3.13 -3.36
CA VAL A 9 13.34 -3.33 -3.50
C VAL A 9 12.91 -2.96 -4.90
N THR A 10 12.12 -3.84 -5.52
CA THR A 10 11.58 -3.65 -6.87
C THR A 10 10.07 -3.45 -6.81
N TRP A 11 9.56 -2.44 -7.50
CA TRP A 11 8.13 -2.19 -7.65
C TRP A 11 7.77 -1.72 -9.06
N LEU A 12 6.48 -1.72 -9.37
CA LEU A 12 5.96 -1.19 -10.61
C LEU A 12 5.34 0.19 -10.39
N SER A 13 5.52 1.09 -11.35
CA SER A 13 4.86 2.39 -11.38
C SER A 13 4.09 2.58 -12.70
N TYR A 14 3.06 3.43 -12.65
CA TYR A 14 2.24 3.75 -13.80
C TYR A 14 2.70 5.08 -14.40
N GLN A 15 3.09 5.06 -15.67
CA GLN A 15 3.58 6.25 -16.36
C GLN A 15 2.57 7.40 -16.37
N ALA A 16 1.28 7.08 -16.39
CA ALA A 16 0.21 8.09 -16.35
C ALA A 16 0.26 8.97 -15.08
N PHE A 17 0.79 8.47 -13.96
CA PHE A 17 0.89 9.23 -12.71
C PHE A 17 2.20 10.03 -12.58
N GLU A 18 3.18 9.81 -13.45
CA GLU A 18 4.46 10.53 -13.41
C GLU A 18 4.32 12.04 -13.71
N GLN A 19 3.20 12.45 -14.30
CA GLN A 19 2.86 13.86 -14.51
C GLN A 19 2.41 14.60 -13.23
N PHE A 20 2.17 13.87 -12.14
CA PHE A 20 1.72 14.42 -10.86
C PHE A 20 2.84 14.28 -9.82
N PRO A 21 3.74 15.28 -9.68
CA PRO A 21 4.94 15.15 -8.84
C PRO A 21 4.62 15.00 -7.34
N ASP A 22 3.43 15.40 -6.92
CA ASP A 22 2.96 15.28 -5.53
C ASP A 22 2.36 13.89 -5.22
N ILE A 23 2.23 13.01 -6.22
CA ILE A 23 1.61 11.70 -6.07
C ILE A 23 2.68 10.62 -6.08
N VAL A 24 2.80 9.93 -4.95
CA VAL A 24 3.62 8.72 -4.82
C VAL A 24 2.73 7.50 -4.99
N HIS A 25 3.14 6.58 -5.85
CA HIS A 25 2.39 5.34 -6.07
C HIS A 25 3.34 4.18 -6.35
N ALA A 26 2.94 2.99 -5.97
CA ALA A 26 3.70 1.77 -6.20
C ALA A 26 2.77 0.55 -6.29
N PHE A 27 3.11 -0.39 -7.13
CA PHE A 27 2.61 -1.75 -7.06
C PHE A 27 3.78 -2.65 -6.68
N SER A 28 3.75 -3.22 -5.49
CA SER A 28 4.85 -4.02 -4.96
C SER A 28 5.10 -5.28 -5.78
N THR A 29 6.34 -5.75 -5.81
CA THR A 29 6.69 -7.07 -6.29
C THR A 29 7.10 -7.94 -5.11
N ARG A 30 7.36 -9.22 -5.37
CA ARG A 30 7.87 -10.11 -4.31
C ARG A 30 9.36 -9.94 -4.00
N LEU A 31 10.06 -8.98 -4.61
CA LEU A 31 11.50 -8.82 -4.54
C LEU A 31 11.91 -7.77 -3.51
N GLY A 32 12.97 -8.06 -2.75
CA GLY A 32 13.63 -7.11 -1.85
C GLY A 32 13.18 -7.15 -0.39
N GLY A 33 12.35 -8.10 -0.01
CA GLY A 33 11.95 -8.34 1.37
C GLY A 33 12.90 -9.25 2.15
N VAL A 34 12.50 -9.61 3.37
CA VAL A 34 13.25 -10.47 4.29
C VAL A 34 12.58 -11.80 4.57
N SER A 35 11.33 -11.97 4.18
CA SER A 35 10.59 -13.22 4.38
C SER A 35 11.25 -14.38 3.64
N GLN A 36 11.12 -15.57 4.21
CA GLN A 36 11.79 -16.77 3.71
C GLN A 36 10.80 -17.86 3.29
N GLY A 37 11.32 -18.92 2.69
CA GLY A 37 10.53 -20.07 2.27
C GLY A 37 9.44 -19.68 1.25
N ILE A 38 8.22 -20.10 1.50
CA ILE A 38 7.07 -19.83 0.63
C ILE A 38 6.68 -18.35 0.56
N TYR A 39 7.09 -17.56 1.57
CA TYR A 39 6.84 -16.11 1.66
C TYR A 39 7.92 -15.25 1.00
N SER A 40 8.96 -15.88 0.45
CA SER A 40 10.13 -15.18 -0.09
C SER A 40 9.76 -14.27 -1.26
N SER A 41 10.09 -13.00 -1.15
CA SER A 41 10.77 -12.32 -0.05
C SER A 41 9.97 -11.15 0.53
N MET A 42 9.09 -10.50 -0.25
CA MET A 42 8.34 -9.28 0.11
C MET A 42 6.89 -9.62 0.46
N ASN A 43 6.68 -10.51 1.45
CA ASN A 43 5.34 -10.74 1.97
C ASN A 43 4.88 -9.52 2.79
N LEU A 44 3.70 -9.00 2.46
CA LEU A 44 3.08 -7.84 3.11
C LEU A 44 1.78 -8.21 3.85
N SER A 45 1.54 -9.51 4.06
CA SER A 45 0.34 -10.00 4.75
C SER A 45 0.66 -10.55 6.12
N PHE A 46 0.01 -10.02 7.16
CA PHE A 46 0.08 -10.53 8.53
C PHE A 46 -0.76 -11.80 8.76
N THR A 47 -1.63 -12.17 7.81
CA THR A 47 -2.61 -13.25 8.00
C THR A 47 -2.26 -14.54 7.26
N ARG A 48 -1.06 -14.65 6.68
CA ARG A 48 -0.65 -15.81 5.89
C ARG A 48 0.27 -16.78 6.63
N GLY A 49 0.63 -16.47 7.90
CA GLY A 49 1.44 -17.34 8.74
C GLY A 49 2.96 -17.08 8.65
N ASP A 50 3.36 -15.95 8.13
CA ASP A 50 4.73 -15.46 8.22
C ASP A 50 5.00 -14.81 9.58
N GLU A 51 6.26 -14.61 9.91
CA GLU A 51 6.66 -13.89 11.12
C GLU A 51 6.29 -12.41 11.03
N ASP A 52 5.53 -11.89 11.99
CA ASP A 52 5.10 -10.48 12.02
C ASP A 52 6.27 -9.51 11.89
N ALA A 53 7.40 -9.82 12.53
CA ALA A 53 8.62 -9.01 12.45
C ALA A 53 9.16 -8.92 11.01
N ALA A 54 9.08 -10.00 10.23
CA ALA A 54 9.49 -10.01 8.84
C ALA A 54 8.53 -9.16 7.98
N VAL A 55 7.23 -9.27 8.22
CA VAL A 55 6.21 -8.48 7.53
C VAL A 55 6.38 -6.99 7.81
N HIS A 56 6.59 -6.59 9.07
CA HIS A 56 6.90 -5.20 9.44
C HIS A 56 8.17 -4.68 8.75
N GLU A 57 9.23 -5.48 8.71
CA GLU A 57 10.47 -5.10 8.02
C GLU A 57 10.25 -4.95 6.50
N ASN A 58 9.41 -5.79 5.90
CA ASN A 58 9.05 -5.68 4.49
C ASN A 58 8.33 -4.35 4.19
N TYR A 59 7.36 -3.97 5.03
CA TYR A 59 6.70 -2.65 4.92
C TYR A 59 7.68 -1.50 5.05
N ARG A 60 8.60 -1.58 6.03
CA ARG A 60 9.63 -0.55 6.23
C ARG A 60 10.56 -0.43 5.01
N ARG A 61 10.97 -1.55 4.41
CA ARG A 61 11.80 -1.56 3.21
C ARG A 61 11.09 -0.96 2.01
N LEU A 62 9.87 -1.39 1.76
CA LEU A 62 9.05 -0.88 0.66
C LEU A 62 8.84 0.64 0.82
N ALA A 63 8.41 1.08 2.00
CA ALA A 63 8.19 2.49 2.30
C ALA A 63 9.44 3.34 2.05
N LYS A 64 10.60 2.89 2.57
CA LYS A 64 11.89 3.57 2.39
C LYS A 64 12.34 3.60 0.93
N ALA A 65 12.06 2.56 0.15
CA ALA A 65 12.43 2.49 -1.25
C ALA A 65 11.59 3.42 -2.12
N VAL A 66 10.29 3.47 -1.88
CA VAL A 66 9.30 4.25 -2.63
C VAL A 66 9.28 5.72 -2.20
N GLY A 67 9.55 6.02 -0.92
CA GLY A 67 9.65 7.38 -0.40
C GLY A 67 8.49 7.83 0.48
N PHE A 68 7.94 6.93 1.30
CA PHE A 68 6.93 7.25 2.33
C PHE A 68 7.30 6.61 3.67
N SER A 69 6.49 6.78 4.72
CA SER A 69 6.64 6.08 6.00
C SER A 69 5.66 4.92 6.11
N ALA A 70 6.10 3.79 6.66
CA ALA A 70 5.21 2.64 6.92
C ALA A 70 4.11 2.98 7.94
N GLU A 71 4.35 3.95 8.81
CA GLU A 71 3.40 4.43 9.81
C GLU A 71 2.23 5.21 9.19
N ASP A 72 2.41 5.73 7.96
CA ASP A 72 1.40 6.48 7.22
C ASP A 72 0.41 5.59 6.46
N ILE A 73 0.64 4.29 6.45
CA ILE A 73 -0.17 3.34 5.68
C ILE A 73 -1.51 3.10 6.39
N VAL A 74 -2.57 3.09 5.58
CA VAL A 74 -3.91 2.65 5.95
C VAL A 74 -4.32 1.53 5.01
N THR A 75 -4.77 0.41 5.55
CA THR A 75 -5.11 -0.78 4.76
C THR A 75 -6.61 -0.91 4.52
N SER A 76 -6.99 -1.41 3.37
CA SER A 76 -8.36 -1.88 3.10
C SER A 76 -8.66 -3.20 3.83
N ASP A 77 -9.92 -3.60 3.82
CA ASP A 77 -10.39 -4.93 4.21
C ASP A 77 -11.30 -5.46 3.12
N GLN A 78 -10.68 -5.93 2.05
CA GLN A 78 -11.40 -6.36 0.84
C GLN A 78 -12.25 -7.60 1.10
N THR A 79 -13.53 -7.49 0.77
CA THR A 79 -14.52 -8.57 0.83
C THR A 79 -15.29 -8.74 -0.48
N HIS A 80 -14.84 -8.07 -1.55
CA HIS A 80 -15.42 -8.07 -2.89
C HIS A 80 -16.82 -7.43 -2.93
N THR A 81 -16.95 -6.29 -2.26
CA THR A 81 -18.14 -5.45 -2.28
C THR A 81 -17.90 -4.14 -3.04
N ALA A 82 -18.83 -3.21 -2.99
CA ALA A 82 -18.69 -1.86 -3.56
C ALA A 82 -18.49 -0.79 -2.48
N ASN A 83 -18.10 -1.18 -1.27
CA ASN A 83 -17.95 -0.25 -0.16
C ASN A 83 -16.65 0.55 -0.28
N VAL A 84 -16.79 1.87 -0.35
CA VAL A 84 -15.68 2.83 -0.39
C VAL A 84 -15.68 3.66 0.88
N ARG A 85 -14.53 3.68 1.56
CA ARG A 85 -14.34 4.44 2.79
C ARG A 85 -13.55 5.72 2.53
N VAL A 86 -14.03 6.83 3.09
CA VAL A 86 -13.23 8.06 3.20
C VAL A 86 -12.25 7.87 4.36
N ILE A 87 -10.96 7.98 4.05
CA ILE A 87 -9.86 7.84 5.01
C ILE A 87 -9.44 9.23 5.48
N THR A 88 -9.32 9.36 6.80
CA THR A 88 -8.96 10.61 7.48
C THR A 88 -7.65 10.45 8.25
N GLU A 89 -7.16 11.53 8.84
CA GLU A 89 -5.94 11.51 9.67
C GLU A 89 -6.04 10.51 10.83
N GLU A 90 -7.23 10.29 11.39
CA GLU A 90 -7.46 9.34 12.48
C GLU A 90 -7.20 7.89 12.09
N ASP A 91 -7.31 7.59 10.79
CA ASP A 91 -7.09 6.24 10.24
C ASP A 91 -5.60 5.90 10.07
N ARG A 92 -4.68 6.88 10.18
CA ARG A 92 -3.23 6.68 10.01
C ARG A 92 -2.73 5.48 10.79
N GLY A 93 -2.04 4.56 10.11
CA GLY A 93 -1.47 3.35 10.69
C GLY A 93 -2.44 2.17 10.84
N ASN A 94 -3.71 2.33 10.49
CA ASN A 94 -4.71 1.25 10.59
C ASN A 94 -4.32 0.03 9.75
N GLY A 95 -4.17 -1.11 10.40
CA GLY A 95 -3.80 -2.39 9.79
C GLY A 95 -2.30 -2.64 9.69
N ILE A 96 -1.45 -1.67 10.06
CA ILE A 96 0.02 -1.81 10.08
C ILE A 96 0.57 -1.61 11.50
N THR A 97 0.41 -0.42 12.07
CA THR A 97 0.96 -0.08 13.38
C THR A 97 -0.08 -0.15 14.50
N LYS A 98 -1.34 -0.21 14.14
CA LYS A 98 -2.48 -0.39 15.04
C LYS A 98 -3.57 -1.24 14.39
N PRO A 99 -4.44 -1.86 15.18
CA PRO A 99 -5.58 -2.62 14.65
C PRO A 99 -6.46 -1.75 13.75
N ARG A 100 -6.99 -2.37 12.69
CA ARG A 100 -7.97 -1.72 11.81
C ARG A 100 -9.37 -1.79 12.47
N PRO A 101 -10.04 -0.65 12.70
CA PRO A 101 -11.32 -0.61 13.42
C PRO A 101 -12.54 -0.85 12.50
N TYR A 102 -12.34 -1.17 11.23
CA TYR A 102 -13.40 -1.40 10.25
C TYR A 102 -13.16 -2.70 9.48
N THR A 103 -14.23 -3.20 8.88
CA THR A 103 -14.27 -4.35 7.98
C THR A 103 -15.04 -3.97 6.71
N ASP A 104 -15.00 -4.85 5.69
CA ASP A 104 -15.80 -4.72 4.46
C ASP A 104 -15.54 -3.39 3.72
N VAL A 105 -14.27 -3.10 3.47
CA VAL A 105 -13.82 -1.90 2.73
C VAL A 105 -13.01 -2.34 1.53
N ASP A 106 -13.58 -2.24 0.35
CA ASP A 106 -12.96 -2.61 -0.94
C ASP A 106 -12.27 -1.44 -1.62
N GLY A 107 -12.76 -0.22 -1.40
CA GLY A 107 -12.14 1.00 -1.91
C GLY A 107 -11.84 2.00 -0.79
N MET A 108 -10.83 2.82 -1.02
CA MET A 108 -10.46 3.90 -0.11
C MET A 108 -10.24 5.19 -0.89
N VAL A 109 -10.57 6.31 -0.29
CA VAL A 109 -10.36 7.64 -0.86
C VAL A 109 -9.92 8.60 0.23
N THR A 110 -8.97 9.48 -0.09
CA THR A 110 -8.50 10.51 0.86
C THR A 110 -8.02 11.78 0.14
N ASN A 111 -8.16 12.91 0.82
CA ASN A 111 -7.51 14.17 0.48
C ASN A 111 -6.49 14.63 1.54
N VAL A 112 -6.18 13.76 2.49
CA VAL A 112 -5.21 14.08 3.56
C VAL A 112 -3.80 13.85 3.04
N PRO A 113 -2.94 14.88 2.99
CA PRO A 113 -1.57 14.73 2.55
C PRO A 113 -0.76 13.78 3.44
N GLY A 114 0.10 13.00 2.83
CA GLY A 114 1.00 12.08 3.54
C GLY A 114 0.36 10.76 3.98
N LEU A 115 -0.95 10.57 3.86
CA LEU A 115 -1.56 9.25 4.03
C LEU A 115 -1.27 8.35 2.83
N VAL A 116 -1.03 7.08 3.10
CA VAL A 116 -0.76 6.05 2.10
C VAL A 116 -1.86 5.00 2.13
N LEU A 117 -2.62 4.90 1.04
CA LEU A 117 -3.66 3.89 0.90
C LEU A 117 -3.06 2.58 0.38
N ALA A 118 -3.22 1.49 1.11
CA ALA A 118 -2.72 0.17 0.71
C ALA A 118 -3.86 -0.83 0.55
N THR A 119 -3.90 -1.44 -0.63
CA THR A 119 -4.87 -2.46 -1.02
C THR A 119 -4.13 -3.72 -1.47
N PHE A 120 -4.76 -4.88 -1.34
CA PHE A 120 -4.15 -6.18 -1.58
C PHE A 120 -4.90 -6.95 -2.63
N TYR A 121 -4.18 -7.62 -3.52
CA TYR A 121 -4.74 -8.33 -4.66
C TYR A 121 -4.05 -9.67 -4.86
N ALA A 122 -4.83 -10.67 -5.30
CA ALA A 122 -4.32 -11.87 -5.92
C ALA A 122 -4.67 -11.85 -7.42
N ASP A 123 -5.96 -11.92 -7.74
CA ASP A 123 -6.45 -11.99 -9.13
C ASP A 123 -7.22 -10.72 -9.54
N CYS A 124 -7.64 -9.89 -8.58
CA CYS A 124 -8.37 -8.66 -8.86
C CYS A 124 -7.48 -7.60 -9.53
N VAL A 125 -8.07 -6.78 -10.38
CA VAL A 125 -7.38 -5.66 -11.03
C VAL A 125 -7.39 -4.44 -10.10
N PRO A 126 -6.21 -3.91 -9.70
CA PRO A 126 -6.15 -2.68 -8.93
C PRO A 126 -6.52 -1.47 -9.79
N LEU A 127 -7.31 -0.57 -9.22
CA LEU A 127 -7.64 0.72 -9.81
C LEU A 127 -7.07 1.83 -8.95
N TYR A 128 -6.39 2.78 -9.59
CA TYR A 128 -5.81 3.96 -8.95
C TYR A 128 -6.49 5.19 -9.51
N PHE A 129 -6.93 6.06 -8.63
CA PHE A 129 -7.62 7.30 -9.00
C PHE A 129 -6.88 8.51 -8.44
N VAL A 130 -6.80 9.57 -9.23
CA VAL A 130 -6.22 10.84 -8.85
C VAL A 130 -7.10 11.97 -9.38
N ASP A 131 -7.53 12.87 -8.50
CA ASP A 131 -8.06 14.17 -8.86
C ASP A 131 -7.00 15.24 -8.52
N PRO A 132 -6.27 15.76 -9.51
CA PRO A 132 -5.19 16.71 -9.25
C PRO A 132 -5.69 18.10 -8.86
N VAL A 133 -6.96 18.42 -9.12
CA VAL A 133 -7.56 19.70 -8.76
C VAL A 133 -8.00 19.71 -7.31
N LYS A 134 -8.72 18.68 -6.89
CA LYS A 134 -9.18 18.52 -5.49
C LYS A 134 -8.14 17.91 -4.57
N LYS A 135 -6.98 17.47 -5.12
CA LYS A 135 -5.93 16.77 -4.37
C LYS A 135 -6.47 15.53 -3.64
N VAL A 136 -7.21 14.71 -4.36
CA VAL A 136 -7.81 13.45 -3.86
C VAL A 136 -7.18 12.27 -4.57
N ILE A 137 -6.91 11.21 -3.81
CA ILE A 137 -6.47 9.91 -4.32
C ILE A 137 -7.44 8.80 -3.87
N GLY A 138 -7.48 7.72 -4.64
CA GLY A 138 -8.27 6.54 -4.31
C GLY A 138 -7.73 5.31 -5.02
#